data_c2dba40f5fd97f7c973cab25052da51c
#
_entry.id   c2dba40f5fd97f7c973cab25052da51c
#
_cell.length_a   1.000
_cell.length_b   1.000
_cell.length_c   1.000
_cell.angle_alpha   90.00
_cell.angle_beta   90.00
_cell.angle_gamma   90.00
#
_symmetry.space_group_name_H-M   'P 1'
#
loop_
_entity.id
_entity.type
_entity.pdbx_description
1 polymer ?
#
loop_
_entity_poly.entity_id
_entity_poly.type
_entity_poly.pdbx_seq_one_letter_code
_entity_poly.pdbx_strand_id
1 'polypeptide(L)'
;MVTVPSTFKPTAQREAVVSLVLSVIAMAAFAGVLGLTRRFHTWRTSLAERMYGQGEHDLQTGQARAAIEDFRSALSFDRDNSLYQFRLAQALEAEGRFEEAESYLNNLWERQPQSGMVNLQLARLAVHRDAVNEALRYYHNAIYGIWESQPDENRRAARLELIEFLLGKNARGQVQSELIAMQSALPPDPRLHLKVAELFLQIDDYENALAQFRQVLRLDRGNVQAAAGAGEAAFDLGRYRTAVRYLETAVAADHKDEASRKNLNTANLILESNPFRPNVSLSERRRRVQNAFRAASARLNECTHTRGESTGSSTAESSVDKLYTQETGLKLKLRGRAVDDADFQEKVMDFVFEVEEQTANCGSPTGLDQALLLIGRNREGAER
;
A
#
# COMPACT_ATOMS: atom_id res chain seq x y z
N MET A 1 -106.82 -16.27 34.56
CA MET A 1 -105.78 -15.55 33.74
C MET A 1 -105.14 -14.53 34.64
N VAL A 2 -103.97 -14.83 35.13
CA VAL A 2 -103.17 -13.91 35.98
C VAL A 2 -101.99 -13.43 35.13
N THR A 3 -102.01 -12.17 34.80
CA THR A 3 -100.88 -11.47 34.10
C THR A 3 -99.85 -11.15 35.13
N VAL A 4 -98.67 -11.72 34.97
CA VAL A 4 -97.47 -11.39 35.74
C VAL A 4 -96.79 -10.17 35.08
N PRO A 5 -96.55 -9.05 35.80
CA PRO A 5 -95.82 -7.94 35.25
C PRO A 5 -94.30 -8.26 35.24
N SER A 6 -93.65 -8.12 34.08
CA SER A 6 -92.23 -8.23 33.93
C SER A 6 -91.57 -7.00 34.55
N THR A 7 -91.09 -7.11 35.77
CA THR A 7 -90.21 -6.11 36.40
C THR A 7 -88.83 -6.14 35.73
N PHE A 8 -88.60 -5.26 34.78
CA PHE A 8 -87.26 -4.94 34.25
C PHE A 8 -86.42 -4.40 35.40
N LYS A 9 -85.37 -5.14 35.76
CA LYS A 9 -84.51 -4.85 36.91
C LYS A 9 -83.66 -3.60 36.62
N PRO A 10 -83.80 -2.50 37.38
CA PRO A 10 -82.91 -1.30 37.21
C PRO A 10 -81.44 -1.54 37.58
N THR A 11 -81.10 -2.67 38.12
CA THR A 11 -79.75 -3.11 38.50
C THR A 11 -78.84 -3.34 37.29
N ALA A 12 -79.31 -3.95 36.20
CA ALA A 12 -78.50 -4.26 35.04
C ALA A 12 -78.05 -3.00 34.29
N GLN A 13 -78.82 -1.95 34.20
CA GLN A 13 -78.43 -0.67 33.60
C GLN A 13 -77.36 0.07 34.44
N ARG A 14 -77.48 -0.02 35.74
CA ARG A 14 -76.50 0.60 36.66
C ARG A 14 -75.19 -0.10 36.65
N GLU A 15 -75.13 -1.43 36.55
CA GLU A 15 -73.93 -2.23 36.39
C GLU A 15 -73.28 -1.99 35.04
N ALA A 16 -74.07 -1.88 33.95
CA ALA A 16 -73.51 -1.55 32.61
C ALA A 16 -72.88 -0.14 32.56
N VAL A 17 -73.53 0.84 33.19
CA VAL A 17 -72.94 2.22 33.26
C VAL A 17 -71.70 2.25 34.11
N VAL A 18 -71.62 1.55 35.24
CA VAL A 18 -70.46 1.46 36.09
C VAL A 18 -69.32 0.75 35.34
N SER A 19 -69.58 -0.32 34.65
CA SER A 19 -68.58 -1.03 33.81
C SER A 19 -68.10 -0.18 32.68
N LEU A 20 -68.94 0.61 32.01
CA LEU A 20 -68.54 1.53 30.96
C LEU A 20 -67.66 2.65 31.51
N VAL A 21 -67.98 3.26 32.64
CA VAL A 21 -67.19 4.32 33.30
C VAL A 21 -65.81 3.78 33.73
N LEU A 22 -65.76 2.58 34.32
CA LEU A 22 -64.51 1.92 34.70
C LEU A 22 -63.63 1.62 33.48
N SER A 23 -64.24 1.16 32.36
CA SER A 23 -63.53 0.93 31.11
C SER A 23 -62.96 2.21 30.51
N VAL A 24 -63.69 3.32 30.55
CA VAL A 24 -63.21 4.63 30.10
C VAL A 24 -62.06 5.13 30.98
N ILE A 25 -62.16 4.99 32.30
CA ILE A 25 -61.08 5.35 33.22
C ILE A 25 -59.84 4.49 32.98
N ALA A 26 -60.04 3.17 32.80
CA ALA A 26 -58.92 2.26 32.49
C ALA A 26 -58.23 2.61 31.16
N MET A 27 -58.99 2.93 30.11
CA MET A 27 -58.43 3.39 28.82
C MET A 27 -57.72 4.72 28.96
N ALA A 28 -58.25 5.68 29.71
CA ALA A 28 -57.63 6.96 29.95
C ALA A 28 -56.30 6.82 30.75
N ALA A 29 -56.31 5.96 31.77
CA ALA A 29 -55.10 5.63 32.53
C ALA A 29 -54.04 4.95 31.66
N PHE A 30 -54.44 3.98 30.82
CA PHE A 30 -53.57 3.30 29.88
C PHE A 30 -52.99 4.27 28.84
N ALA A 31 -53.78 5.15 28.26
CA ALA A 31 -53.35 6.19 27.36
C ALA A 31 -52.36 7.18 28.04
N GLY A 32 -52.64 7.54 29.31
CA GLY A 32 -51.75 8.36 30.13
C GLY A 32 -50.38 7.70 30.36
N VAL A 33 -50.38 6.43 30.72
CA VAL A 33 -49.13 5.64 30.91
C VAL A 33 -48.38 5.53 29.58
N LEU A 34 -49.04 5.24 28.46
CA LEU A 34 -48.41 5.21 27.14
C LEU A 34 -47.82 6.58 26.74
N GLY A 35 -48.53 7.66 27.03
CA GLY A 35 -48.04 9.02 26.78
C GLY A 35 -46.77 9.36 27.61
N LEU A 36 -46.80 9.01 28.89
CA LEU A 36 -45.67 9.20 29.81
C LEU A 36 -44.46 8.35 29.41
N THR A 37 -44.65 7.08 29.08
CA THR A 37 -43.57 6.19 28.66
C THR A 37 -42.92 6.68 27.35
N ARG A 38 -43.73 7.06 26.36
CA ARG A 38 -43.21 7.65 25.11
C ARG A 38 -42.39 8.93 25.38
N ARG A 39 -42.89 9.83 26.19
CA ARG A 39 -42.22 11.10 26.52
C ARG A 39 -40.93 10.87 27.31
N PHE A 40 -40.92 9.87 28.19
CA PHE A 40 -39.73 9.47 28.93
C PHE A 40 -38.68 8.84 28.00
N HIS A 41 -39.07 7.99 27.07
CA HIS A 41 -38.18 7.41 26.07
C HIS A 41 -37.55 8.50 25.17
N THR A 42 -38.38 9.40 24.61
CA THR A 42 -37.85 10.49 23.77
C THR A 42 -36.90 11.41 24.52
N TRP A 43 -37.16 11.70 25.78
CA TRP A 43 -36.28 12.49 26.63
C TRP A 43 -34.94 11.77 26.88
N ARG A 44 -34.98 10.48 27.20
CA ARG A 44 -33.76 9.65 27.39
C ARG A 44 -32.91 9.60 26.13
N THR A 45 -33.50 9.32 24.98
CA THR A 45 -32.78 9.26 23.70
C THR A 45 -32.16 10.61 23.33
N SER A 46 -32.90 11.72 23.51
CA SER A 46 -32.36 13.06 23.22
C SER A 46 -31.23 13.46 24.16
N LEU A 47 -31.18 12.95 25.39
CA LEU A 47 -30.08 13.18 26.32
C LEU A 47 -28.88 12.32 25.96
N ALA A 48 -29.08 11.05 25.61
CA ALA A 48 -28.03 10.17 25.12
C ALA A 48 -27.34 10.74 23.86
N GLU A 49 -28.15 11.22 22.88
CA GLU A 49 -27.63 11.85 21.66
C GLU A 49 -26.81 13.11 21.94
N ARG A 50 -27.21 13.93 22.90
CA ARG A 50 -26.43 15.12 23.30
C ARG A 50 -25.09 14.74 23.91
N MET A 51 -25.07 13.78 24.85
CA MET A 51 -23.82 13.29 25.45
C MET A 51 -22.92 12.64 24.39
N TYR A 52 -23.50 11.84 23.50
CA TYR A 52 -22.79 11.26 22.37
C TYR A 52 -22.16 12.35 21.47
N GLY A 53 -22.93 13.37 21.08
CA GLY A 53 -22.43 14.48 20.26
C GLY A 53 -21.30 15.26 20.93
N GLN A 54 -21.35 15.42 22.24
CA GLN A 54 -20.30 16.06 23.03
C GLN A 54 -19.04 15.17 23.05
N GLY A 55 -19.18 13.88 23.31
CA GLY A 55 -18.08 12.92 23.25
C GLY A 55 -17.42 12.83 21.88
N GLU A 56 -18.20 12.91 20.77
CA GLU A 56 -17.64 13.00 19.41
C GLU A 56 -16.78 14.26 19.23
N HIS A 57 -17.27 15.40 19.69
CA HIS A 57 -16.52 16.65 19.63
C HIS A 57 -15.22 16.57 20.45
N ASP A 58 -15.29 16.05 21.66
CA ASP A 58 -14.13 15.92 22.55
C ASP A 58 -13.09 14.94 21.99
N LEU A 59 -13.54 13.84 21.40
CA LEU A 59 -12.65 12.89 20.74
C LEU A 59 -11.95 13.52 19.53
N GLN A 60 -12.66 14.28 18.72
CA GLN A 60 -12.09 14.99 17.56
C GLN A 60 -11.10 16.08 17.94
N THR A 61 -11.29 16.71 19.12
CA THR A 61 -10.38 17.74 19.65
C THR A 61 -9.23 17.14 20.50
N GLY A 62 -9.12 15.81 20.56
CA GLY A 62 -8.05 15.09 21.27
C GLY A 62 -8.26 15.03 22.79
N GLN A 63 -9.47 15.35 23.29
CA GLN A 63 -9.82 15.28 24.70
C GLN A 63 -10.40 13.90 25.05
N ALA A 64 -9.59 12.84 24.87
CA ALA A 64 -10.03 11.45 24.98
C ALA A 64 -10.68 11.13 26.34
N ARG A 65 -10.14 11.69 27.45
CA ARG A 65 -10.70 11.48 28.79
C ARG A 65 -12.11 12.05 28.94
N ALA A 66 -12.36 13.27 28.44
CA ALA A 66 -13.68 13.87 28.46
C ALA A 66 -14.67 13.06 27.59
N ALA A 67 -14.23 12.67 26.39
CA ALA A 67 -15.02 11.80 25.50
C ALA A 67 -15.44 10.47 26.16
N ILE A 68 -14.57 9.83 26.95
CA ILE A 68 -14.88 8.61 27.71
C ILE A 68 -16.05 8.87 28.68
N GLU A 69 -16.02 9.96 29.45
CA GLU A 69 -17.07 10.28 30.41
C GLU A 69 -18.40 10.57 29.71
N ASP A 70 -18.36 11.27 28.58
CA ASP A 70 -19.56 11.58 27.80
C ASP A 70 -20.14 10.34 27.13
N PHE A 71 -19.34 9.46 26.54
CA PHE A 71 -19.84 8.20 25.98
C PHE A 71 -20.37 7.25 27.05
N ARG A 72 -19.76 7.19 28.24
CA ARG A 72 -20.31 6.45 29.39
C ARG A 72 -21.64 7.03 29.85
N SER A 73 -21.76 8.36 29.85
CA SER A 73 -23.02 9.03 30.16
C SER A 73 -24.09 8.69 29.12
N ALA A 74 -23.78 8.74 27.83
CA ALA A 74 -24.70 8.31 26.77
C ALA A 74 -25.16 6.85 26.96
N LEU A 75 -24.23 5.93 27.28
CA LEU A 75 -24.53 4.52 27.54
C LEU A 75 -25.36 4.29 28.81
N SER A 76 -25.34 5.21 29.79
CA SER A 76 -26.22 5.13 30.96
C SER A 76 -27.70 5.27 30.57
N PHE A 77 -27.98 5.99 29.48
CA PHE A 77 -29.33 6.19 28.94
C PHE A 77 -29.70 5.14 27.88
N ASP A 78 -28.75 4.66 27.08
CA ASP A 78 -28.97 3.63 26.05
C ASP A 78 -27.83 2.60 26.08
N ARG A 79 -27.97 1.61 26.95
CA ARG A 79 -26.90 0.67 27.34
C ARG A 79 -26.47 -0.25 26.21
N ASP A 80 -27.38 -0.60 25.31
CA ASP A 80 -27.15 -1.59 24.25
C ASP A 80 -26.78 -0.95 22.90
N ASN A 81 -26.59 0.35 22.86
CA ASN A 81 -26.25 1.08 21.66
C ASN A 81 -24.83 0.74 21.18
N SER A 82 -24.75 0.00 20.09
CA SER A 82 -23.50 -0.48 19.52
C SER A 82 -22.57 0.66 19.08
N LEU A 83 -23.15 1.76 18.57
CA LEU A 83 -22.37 2.93 18.14
C LEU A 83 -21.71 3.61 19.33
N TYR A 84 -22.44 3.79 20.45
CA TYR A 84 -21.89 4.43 21.65
C TYR A 84 -20.79 3.55 22.28
N GLN A 85 -20.98 2.23 22.31
CA GLN A 85 -19.95 1.27 22.78
C GLN A 85 -18.72 1.32 21.91
N PHE A 86 -18.87 1.39 20.59
CA PHE A 86 -17.77 1.49 19.65
C PHE A 86 -16.97 2.78 19.83
N ARG A 87 -17.66 3.92 19.96
CA ARG A 87 -17.01 5.21 20.18
C ARG A 87 -16.30 5.31 21.54
N LEU A 88 -16.89 4.71 22.56
CA LEU A 88 -16.23 4.58 23.86
C LEU A 88 -14.93 3.76 23.73
N ALA A 89 -14.95 2.66 22.99
CA ALA A 89 -13.75 1.87 22.74
C ALA A 89 -12.66 2.70 22.02
N GLN A 90 -13.03 3.50 21.02
CA GLN A 90 -12.09 4.40 20.35
C GLN A 90 -11.51 5.48 21.27
N ALA A 91 -12.34 6.05 22.14
CA ALA A 91 -11.89 7.03 23.12
C ALA A 91 -10.95 6.40 24.18
N LEU A 92 -11.23 5.17 24.61
CA LEU A 92 -10.36 4.40 25.51
C LEU A 92 -9.00 4.09 24.87
N GLU A 93 -9.00 3.72 23.58
CA GLU A 93 -7.78 3.50 22.81
C GLU A 93 -6.95 4.79 22.70
N ALA A 94 -7.59 5.92 22.41
CA ALA A 94 -6.93 7.23 22.34
C ALA A 94 -6.33 7.67 23.69
N GLU A 95 -6.89 7.24 24.82
CA GLU A 95 -6.34 7.46 26.18
C GLU A 95 -5.30 6.40 26.58
N GLY A 96 -5.05 5.40 25.72
CA GLY A 96 -4.11 4.30 26.01
C GLY A 96 -4.67 3.19 26.90
N ARG A 97 -5.98 3.10 27.09
CA ARG A 97 -6.67 2.08 27.91
C ARG A 97 -7.09 0.90 27.04
N PHE A 98 -6.10 0.21 26.48
CA PHE A 98 -6.28 -0.79 25.44
C PHE A 98 -7.10 -2.01 25.89
N GLU A 99 -6.89 -2.51 27.11
CA GLU A 99 -7.60 -3.69 27.62
C GLU A 99 -9.10 -3.43 27.81
N GLU A 100 -9.44 -2.20 28.24
CA GLU A 100 -10.84 -1.81 28.37
C GLU A 100 -11.48 -1.64 26.99
N ALA A 101 -10.78 -0.99 26.06
CA ALA A 101 -11.24 -0.86 24.69
C ALA A 101 -11.52 -2.22 24.05
N GLU A 102 -10.62 -3.17 24.22
CA GLU A 102 -10.75 -4.53 23.72
C GLU A 102 -11.98 -5.24 24.30
N SER A 103 -12.25 -5.07 25.59
CA SER A 103 -13.44 -5.67 26.25
C SER A 103 -14.76 -5.19 25.59
N TYR A 104 -14.87 -3.89 25.30
CA TYR A 104 -16.03 -3.36 24.60
C TYR A 104 -16.12 -3.86 23.15
N LEU A 105 -15.00 -3.91 22.45
CA LEU A 105 -14.95 -4.38 21.05
C LEU A 105 -15.25 -5.87 20.94
N ASN A 106 -14.76 -6.70 21.86
CA ASN A 106 -15.09 -8.12 21.88
C ASN A 106 -16.57 -8.36 22.15
N ASN A 107 -17.19 -7.61 23.05
CA ASN A 107 -18.65 -7.67 23.25
C ASN A 107 -19.44 -7.27 22.00
N LEU A 108 -18.96 -6.26 21.26
CA LEU A 108 -19.54 -5.88 19.98
C LEU A 108 -19.35 -6.98 18.92
N TRP A 109 -18.15 -7.56 18.87
CA TRP A 109 -17.79 -8.61 17.92
C TRP A 109 -18.64 -9.88 18.14
N GLU A 110 -18.87 -10.29 19.39
CA GLU A 110 -19.75 -11.43 19.70
C GLU A 110 -21.16 -11.25 19.14
N ARG A 111 -21.67 -10.03 19.15
CA ARG A 111 -23.02 -9.70 18.61
C ARG A 111 -23.01 -9.48 17.10
N GLN A 112 -21.91 -8.95 16.54
CA GLN A 112 -21.79 -8.57 15.14
C GLN A 112 -20.42 -8.98 14.57
N PRO A 113 -20.13 -10.29 14.46
CA PRO A 113 -18.79 -10.78 14.08
C PRO A 113 -18.40 -10.40 12.64
N GLN A 114 -19.37 -10.04 11.79
CA GLN A 114 -19.15 -9.62 10.42
C GLN A 114 -19.03 -8.09 10.25
N SER A 115 -19.12 -7.30 11.34
CA SER A 115 -18.98 -5.85 11.26
C SER A 115 -17.56 -5.46 10.83
N GLY A 116 -17.43 -4.84 9.64
CA GLY A 116 -16.14 -4.37 9.12
C GLY A 116 -15.49 -3.35 10.06
N MET A 117 -16.29 -2.46 10.61
CA MET A 117 -15.86 -1.40 11.53
C MET A 117 -15.26 -1.98 12.84
N VAL A 118 -15.96 -2.94 13.46
CA VAL A 118 -15.50 -3.59 14.71
C VAL A 118 -14.21 -4.38 14.46
N ASN A 119 -14.18 -5.18 13.38
CA ASN A 119 -13.00 -5.96 13.04
C ASN A 119 -11.80 -5.07 12.71
N LEU A 120 -11.98 -3.93 12.02
CA LEU A 120 -10.87 -3.00 11.76
C LEU A 120 -10.28 -2.44 13.07
N GLN A 121 -11.14 -2.09 14.03
CA GLN A 121 -10.66 -1.58 15.32
C GLN A 121 -9.93 -2.66 16.13
N LEU A 122 -10.43 -3.90 16.12
CA LEU A 122 -9.73 -5.05 16.73
C LEU A 122 -8.39 -5.33 16.04
N ALA A 123 -8.31 -5.17 14.71
CA ALA A 123 -7.04 -5.31 13.98
C ALA A 123 -6.01 -4.28 14.46
N ARG A 124 -6.40 -3.01 14.61
CA ARG A 124 -5.52 -1.94 15.11
C ARG A 124 -5.02 -2.22 16.53
N LEU A 125 -5.90 -2.69 17.42
CA LEU A 125 -5.48 -3.11 18.77
C LEU A 125 -4.51 -4.31 18.74
N ALA A 126 -4.75 -5.29 17.88
CA ALA A 126 -3.85 -6.42 17.71
C ALA A 126 -2.48 -5.99 17.16
N VAL A 127 -2.44 -5.02 16.24
CA VAL A 127 -1.19 -4.39 15.76
C VAL A 127 -0.44 -3.72 16.91
N HIS A 128 -1.15 -2.96 17.76
CA HIS A 128 -0.54 -2.30 18.90
C HIS A 128 0.11 -3.28 19.89
N ARG A 129 -0.47 -4.48 20.05
CA ARG A 129 0.07 -5.55 20.91
C ARG A 129 1.10 -6.46 20.23
N ASP A 130 1.45 -6.16 18.98
CA ASP A 130 2.29 -7.00 18.11
C ASP A 130 1.75 -8.43 17.90
N ALA A 131 0.43 -8.61 18.01
CA ALA A 131 -0.26 -9.88 17.82
C ALA A 131 -0.54 -10.13 16.34
N VAL A 132 0.51 -10.46 15.57
CA VAL A 132 0.50 -10.50 14.10
C VAL A 132 -0.64 -11.36 13.52
N ASN A 133 -0.82 -12.59 14.05
CA ASN A 133 -1.84 -13.50 13.53
C ASN A 133 -3.27 -13.00 13.79
N GLU A 134 -3.50 -12.35 14.92
CA GLU A 134 -4.79 -11.74 15.25
C GLU A 134 -5.05 -10.52 14.36
N ALA A 135 -4.05 -9.66 14.19
CA ALA A 135 -4.14 -8.51 13.30
C ALA A 135 -4.53 -8.93 11.88
N LEU A 136 -3.83 -9.91 11.29
CA LEU A 136 -4.15 -10.46 9.97
C LEU A 136 -5.59 -10.97 9.88
N ARG A 137 -6.02 -11.76 10.86
CA ARG A 137 -7.38 -12.29 10.90
C ARG A 137 -8.42 -11.18 10.93
N TYR A 138 -8.24 -10.20 11.80
CA TYR A 138 -9.19 -9.10 11.93
C TYR A 138 -9.17 -8.14 10.74
N TYR A 139 -8.00 -7.87 10.13
CA TYR A 139 -7.95 -7.11 8.88
C TYR A 139 -8.71 -7.81 7.75
N HIS A 140 -8.53 -9.12 7.57
CA HIS A 140 -9.27 -9.86 6.56
C HIS A 140 -10.78 -9.84 6.85
N ASN A 141 -11.18 -10.01 8.11
CA ASN A 141 -12.59 -9.88 8.50
C ASN A 141 -13.13 -8.48 8.21
N ALA A 142 -12.34 -7.42 8.39
CA ALA A 142 -12.75 -6.06 8.07
C ALA A 142 -12.89 -5.83 6.55
N ILE A 143 -11.94 -6.31 5.75
CA ILE A 143 -11.92 -6.18 4.28
C ILE A 143 -13.13 -6.89 3.66
N TYR A 144 -13.49 -8.08 4.14
CA TYR A 144 -14.61 -8.87 3.62
C TYR A 144 -15.89 -8.69 4.41
N GLY A 145 -15.88 -7.88 5.46
CA GLY A 145 -17.00 -7.64 6.35
C GLY A 145 -18.10 -6.75 5.79
N ILE A 146 -19.11 -6.54 6.63
CA ILE A 146 -20.26 -5.67 6.33
C ILE A 146 -19.94 -4.25 6.82
N TRP A 147 -20.12 -3.27 5.94
CA TRP A 147 -19.99 -1.85 6.21
C TRP A 147 -21.32 -1.15 5.92
N GLU A 148 -21.84 -0.41 6.88
CA GLU A 148 -23.13 0.29 6.77
C GLU A 148 -23.07 1.49 5.81
N SER A 149 -21.91 2.15 5.74
CA SER A 149 -21.66 3.28 4.86
C SER A 149 -20.37 3.09 4.07
N GLN A 150 -20.32 3.61 2.84
CA GLN A 150 -19.14 3.64 1.97
C GLN A 150 -18.33 2.32 1.93
N PRO A 151 -18.99 1.16 1.67
CA PRO A 151 -18.38 -0.16 1.84
C PRO A 151 -17.09 -0.33 1.04
N ASP A 152 -17.04 0.13 -0.20
CA ASP A 152 -15.87 -0.04 -1.05
C ASP A 152 -14.70 0.85 -0.62
N GLU A 153 -14.98 2.04 -0.12
CA GLU A 153 -13.97 2.95 0.40
C GLU A 153 -13.37 2.41 1.70
N ASN A 154 -14.21 1.99 2.63
CA ASN A 154 -13.77 1.44 3.91
C ASN A 154 -13.00 0.12 3.74
N ARG A 155 -13.41 -0.75 2.82
CA ARG A 155 -12.66 -1.98 2.48
C ARG A 155 -11.29 -1.67 1.91
N ARG A 156 -11.19 -0.66 1.02
CA ARG A 156 -9.89 -0.21 0.49
C ARG A 156 -9.02 0.39 1.58
N ALA A 157 -9.58 1.21 2.46
CA ALA A 157 -8.85 1.78 3.59
C ALA A 157 -8.30 0.68 4.51
N ALA A 158 -9.13 -0.29 4.90
CA ALA A 158 -8.71 -1.43 5.71
C ALA A 158 -7.61 -2.26 5.03
N ARG A 159 -7.68 -2.46 3.71
CA ARG A 159 -6.65 -3.18 2.96
C ARG A 159 -5.34 -2.39 2.87
N LEU A 160 -5.40 -1.07 2.73
CA LEU A 160 -4.20 -0.22 2.77
C LEU A 160 -3.52 -0.27 4.14
N GLU A 161 -4.28 -0.23 5.24
CA GLU A 161 -3.72 -0.40 6.58
C GLU A 161 -3.06 -1.77 6.77
N LEU A 162 -3.69 -2.83 6.25
CA LEU A 162 -3.08 -4.17 6.23
C LEU A 162 -1.76 -4.19 5.45
N ILE A 163 -1.73 -3.57 4.27
CA ILE A 163 -0.53 -3.48 3.45
C ILE A 163 0.59 -2.73 4.19
N GLU A 164 0.28 -1.60 4.81
CA GLU A 164 1.24 -0.82 5.60
C GLU A 164 1.78 -1.62 6.80
N PHE A 165 0.92 -2.36 7.49
CA PHE A 165 1.31 -3.29 8.55
C PHE A 165 2.26 -4.38 8.03
N LEU A 166 1.93 -5.03 6.91
CA LEU A 166 2.73 -6.08 6.29
C LEU A 166 4.08 -5.57 5.79
N LEU A 167 4.15 -4.34 5.27
CA LEU A 167 5.41 -3.67 4.91
C LEU A 167 6.30 -3.48 6.14
N GLY A 168 5.75 -3.06 7.27
CA GLY A 168 6.46 -2.96 8.54
C GLY A 168 7.03 -4.30 9.04
N LYS A 169 6.43 -5.43 8.61
CA LYS A 169 6.89 -6.79 8.91
C LYS A 169 7.79 -7.39 7.82
N ASN A 170 8.17 -6.65 6.78
CA ASN A 170 8.91 -7.12 5.61
C ASN A 170 8.25 -8.32 4.90
N ALA A 171 6.93 -8.46 4.98
CA ALA A 171 6.16 -9.57 4.40
C ALA A 171 5.83 -9.33 2.92
N ARG A 172 6.84 -9.09 2.07
CA ARG A 172 6.71 -8.64 0.67
C ARG A 172 5.73 -9.47 -0.16
N GLY A 173 5.75 -10.80 -0.04
CA GLY A 173 4.85 -11.67 -0.80
C GLY A 173 3.37 -11.50 -0.41
N GLN A 174 3.06 -11.24 0.86
CA GLN A 174 1.70 -10.94 1.31
C GLN A 174 1.28 -9.55 0.85
N VAL A 175 2.17 -8.56 0.93
CA VAL A 175 1.93 -7.21 0.37
C VAL A 175 1.58 -7.29 -1.11
N GLN A 176 2.35 -8.03 -1.90
CA GLN A 176 2.09 -8.22 -3.33
C GLN A 176 0.70 -8.82 -3.58
N SER A 177 0.32 -9.85 -2.81
CA SER A 177 -0.99 -10.50 -2.93
C SER A 177 -2.14 -9.52 -2.65
N GLU A 178 -2.02 -8.71 -1.60
CA GLU A 178 -3.04 -7.71 -1.24
C GLU A 178 -3.12 -6.56 -2.26
N LEU A 179 -1.97 -6.11 -2.80
CA LEU A 179 -1.92 -5.10 -3.86
C LEU A 179 -2.56 -5.60 -5.16
N ILE A 180 -2.31 -6.86 -5.57
CA ILE A 180 -2.92 -7.49 -6.75
C ILE A 180 -4.44 -7.59 -6.55
N ALA A 181 -4.90 -8.01 -5.37
CA ALA A 181 -6.32 -8.05 -5.06
C ALA A 181 -6.97 -6.65 -5.11
N MET A 182 -6.25 -5.62 -4.66
CA MET A 182 -6.75 -4.25 -4.65
C MET A 182 -6.83 -3.62 -6.04
N GLN A 183 -5.82 -3.83 -6.90
CA GLN A 183 -5.75 -3.17 -8.21
C GLN A 183 -6.93 -3.48 -9.13
N SER A 184 -7.54 -4.68 -8.99
CA SER A 184 -8.68 -5.11 -9.80
C SER A 184 -9.97 -4.32 -9.50
N ALA A 185 -10.06 -3.69 -8.33
CA ALA A 185 -11.25 -2.97 -7.84
C ALA A 185 -10.99 -1.46 -7.64
N LEU A 186 -9.89 -0.93 -8.17
CA LEU A 186 -9.58 0.50 -8.07
C LEU A 186 -10.54 1.33 -8.94
N PRO A 187 -11.14 2.39 -8.39
CA PRO A 187 -11.86 3.37 -9.18
C PRO A 187 -10.86 4.17 -10.06
N PRO A 188 -11.34 4.87 -11.10
CA PRO A 188 -10.49 5.70 -11.97
C PRO A 188 -10.04 7.00 -11.26
N ASP A 189 -9.38 6.87 -10.13
CA ASP A 189 -8.80 7.96 -9.34
C ASP A 189 -7.26 7.92 -9.49
N PRO A 190 -6.64 8.94 -10.09
CA PRO A 190 -5.19 8.98 -10.28
C PRO A 190 -4.41 8.92 -8.95
N ARG A 191 -4.95 9.45 -7.85
CA ARG A 191 -4.28 9.42 -6.54
C ARG A 191 -4.18 8.00 -5.99
N LEU A 192 -5.25 7.21 -6.11
CA LEU A 192 -5.25 5.82 -5.65
C LEU A 192 -4.32 4.95 -6.49
N HIS A 193 -4.36 5.10 -7.83
CA HIS A 193 -3.44 4.40 -8.71
C HIS A 193 -1.98 4.77 -8.43
N LEU A 194 -1.70 6.05 -8.13
CA LEU A 194 -0.36 6.52 -7.76
C LEU A 194 0.12 5.85 -6.46
N LYS A 195 -0.70 5.87 -5.40
CA LYS A 195 -0.36 5.21 -4.13
C LYS A 195 -0.08 3.72 -4.31
N VAL A 196 -0.89 3.01 -5.10
CA VAL A 196 -0.69 1.58 -5.38
C VAL A 196 0.56 1.34 -6.22
N ALA A 197 0.86 2.21 -7.18
CA ALA A 197 2.08 2.13 -7.97
C ALA A 197 3.34 2.27 -7.10
N GLU A 198 3.35 3.23 -6.18
CA GLU A 198 4.44 3.45 -5.23
C GLU A 198 4.65 2.25 -4.29
N LEU A 199 3.55 1.64 -3.82
CA LEU A 199 3.61 0.45 -2.98
C LEU A 199 4.18 -0.76 -3.74
N PHE A 200 3.84 -0.94 -5.02
CA PHE A 200 4.48 -1.96 -5.88
C PHE A 200 5.96 -1.67 -6.08
N LEU A 201 6.33 -0.40 -6.29
CA LEU A 201 7.73 0.01 -6.43
C LEU A 201 8.53 -0.30 -5.15
N GLN A 202 7.94 -0.05 -3.98
CA GLN A 202 8.58 -0.30 -2.68
C GLN A 202 8.89 -1.79 -2.42
N ILE A 203 8.14 -2.71 -3.04
CA ILE A 203 8.39 -4.15 -2.94
C ILE A 203 9.15 -4.72 -4.13
N ASP A 204 9.70 -3.88 -5.00
CA ASP A 204 10.44 -4.23 -6.21
C ASP A 204 9.58 -4.96 -7.28
N ASP A 205 8.25 -4.81 -7.24
CA ASP A 205 7.35 -5.31 -8.27
C ASP A 205 7.19 -4.28 -9.41
N TYR A 206 8.26 -4.10 -10.17
CA TYR A 206 8.36 -3.08 -11.21
C TYR A 206 7.36 -3.24 -12.36
N GLU A 207 6.93 -4.48 -12.66
CA GLU A 207 5.92 -4.72 -13.70
C GLU A 207 4.56 -4.13 -13.31
N ASN A 208 4.08 -4.45 -12.12
CA ASN A 208 2.82 -3.93 -11.63
C ASN A 208 2.92 -2.43 -11.31
N ALA A 209 4.04 -1.95 -10.78
CA ALA A 209 4.30 -0.53 -10.60
C ALA A 209 4.17 0.25 -11.91
N LEU A 210 4.88 -0.20 -12.97
CA LEU A 210 4.81 0.43 -14.30
C LEU A 210 3.40 0.42 -14.89
N ALA A 211 2.65 -0.67 -14.69
CA ALA A 211 1.27 -0.77 -15.13
C ALA A 211 0.38 0.27 -14.44
N GLN A 212 0.53 0.45 -13.13
CA GLN A 212 -0.25 1.41 -12.35
C GLN A 212 0.17 2.87 -12.67
N PHE A 213 1.45 3.19 -12.79
CA PHE A 213 1.89 4.52 -13.23
C PHE A 213 1.36 4.88 -14.63
N ARG A 214 1.33 3.92 -15.56
CA ARG A 214 0.69 4.13 -16.87
C ARG A 214 -0.80 4.40 -16.74
N GLN A 215 -1.47 3.81 -15.76
CA GLN A 215 -2.88 4.11 -15.51
C GLN A 215 -3.04 5.54 -15.00
N VAL A 216 -2.17 5.99 -14.07
CA VAL A 216 -2.15 7.40 -13.63
C VAL A 216 -1.99 8.32 -14.83
N LEU A 217 -1.00 8.08 -15.69
CA LEU A 217 -0.72 8.91 -16.87
C LEU A 217 -1.83 8.89 -17.93
N ARG A 218 -2.69 7.87 -17.96
CA ARG A 218 -3.91 7.86 -18.79
C ARG A 218 -5.00 8.79 -18.24
N LEU A 219 -5.11 8.87 -16.91
CA LEU A 219 -6.10 9.70 -16.21
C LEU A 219 -5.63 11.15 -16.08
N ASP A 220 -4.35 11.34 -15.81
CA ASP A 220 -3.68 12.64 -15.64
C ASP A 220 -2.33 12.62 -16.39
N ARG A 221 -2.33 13.12 -17.63
CA ARG A 221 -1.15 13.12 -18.51
C ARG A 221 -0.01 13.99 -18.00
N GLY A 222 -0.32 14.97 -17.17
CA GLY A 222 0.64 15.92 -16.60
C GLY A 222 1.25 15.48 -15.29
N ASN A 223 0.96 14.29 -14.80
CA ASN A 223 1.44 13.82 -13.50
C ASN A 223 2.93 13.50 -13.53
N VAL A 224 3.73 14.43 -13.01
CA VAL A 224 5.20 14.36 -13.01
C VAL A 224 5.69 13.20 -12.17
N GLN A 225 5.08 12.96 -11.00
CA GLN A 225 5.44 11.87 -10.09
C GLN A 225 5.22 10.51 -10.74
N ALA A 226 4.10 10.35 -11.46
CA ALA A 226 3.83 9.12 -12.19
C ALA A 226 4.78 8.95 -13.39
N ALA A 227 5.23 10.03 -14.04
CA ALA A 227 6.24 9.93 -15.09
C ALA A 227 7.60 9.51 -14.52
N ALA A 228 8.02 10.07 -13.39
CA ALA A 228 9.25 9.68 -12.70
C ALA A 228 9.22 8.20 -12.29
N GLY A 229 8.15 7.77 -11.58
CA GLY A 229 8.00 6.38 -11.15
C GLY A 229 7.86 5.38 -12.30
N ALA A 230 7.17 5.74 -13.39
CA ALA A 230 7.12 4.91 -14.61
C ALA A 230 8.49 4.78 -15.27
N GLY A 231 9.28 5.84 -15.22
CA GLY A 231 10.65 5.86 -15.71
C GLY A 231 11.57 4.98 -14.89
N GLU A 232 11.50 5.07 -13.57
CA GLU A 232 12.23 4.24 -12.62
C GLU A 232 11.87 2.76 -12.80
N ALA A 233 10.60 2.40 -12.71
CA ALA A 233 10.15 1.02 -12.90
C ALA A 233 10.56 0.44 -14.25
N ALA A 234 10.48 1.24 -15.33
CA ALA A 234 10.93 0.79 -16.65
C ALA A 234 12.46 0.63 -16.71
N PHE A 235 13.22 1.45 -15.99
CA PHE A 235 14.67 1.36 -15.88
C PHE A 235 15.09 0.05 -15.20
N ASP A 236 14.48 -0.25 -14.04
CA ASP A 236 14.79 -1.46 -13.27
C ASP A 236 14.35 -2.74 -13.98
N LEU A 237 13.32 -2.65 -14.84
CA LEU A 237 12.95 -3.74 -15.78
C LEU A 237 13.89 -3.88 -16.98
N GLY A 238 14.94 -3.06 -17.10
CA GLY A 238 15.81 -3.05 -18.27
C GLY A 238 15.16 -2.52 -19.55
N ARG A 239 13.97 -1.92 -19.46
CA ARG A 239 13.22 -1.35 -20.60
C ARG A 239 13.68 0.09 -20.90
N TYR A 240 14.96 0.28 -21.17
CA TYR A 240 15.61 1.60 -21.23
C TYR A 240 14.99 2.57 -22.21
N ARG A 241 14.50 2.14 -23.39
CA ARG A 241 13.76 3.02 -24.32
C ARG A 241 12.48 3.58 -23.70
N THR A 242 11.79 2.76 -22.93
CA THR A 242 10.56 3.17 -22.22
C THR A 242 10.92 4.09 -21.06
N ALA A 243 11.98 3.78 -20.32
CA ALA A 243 12.50 4.58 -19.23
C ALA A 243 12.86 5.99 -19.71
N VAL A 244 13.66 6.13 -20.79
CA VAL A 244 14.04 7.43 -21.37
C VAL A 244 12.83 8.29 -21.65
N ARG A 245 11.81 7.74 -22.32
CA ARG A 245 10.60 8.49 -22.67
C ARG A 245 9.88 9.08 -21.44
N TYR A 246 9.76 8.33 -20.36
CA TYR A 246 9.11 8.81 -19.15
C TYR A 246 10.01 9.74 -18.33
N LEU A 247 11.31 9.41 -18.22
CA LEU A 247 12.28 10.23 -17.49
C LEU A 247 12.54 11.59 -18.17
N GLU A 248 12.51 11.67 -19.50
CA GLU A 248 12.57 12.94 -20.22
C GLU A 248 11.40 13.85 -19.82
N THR A 249 10.20 13.28 -19.70
CA THR A 249 9.00 14.04 -19.26
C THR A 249 9.16 14.51 -17.80
N ALA A 250 9.65 13.64 -16.91
CA ALA A 250 9.84 13.97 -15.50
C ALA A 250 10.92 15.06 -15.33
N VAL A 251 12.08 14.90 -15.94
CA VAL A 251 13.21 15.85 -15.86
C VAL A 251 12.87 17.20 -16.51
N ALA A 252 12.08 17.21 -17.60
CA ALA A 252 11.63 18.44 -18.21
C ALA A 252 10.68 19.24 -17.30
N ALA A 253 9.89 18.57 -16.48
CA ALA A 253 8.97 19.20 -15.53
C ALA A 253 9.67 19.57 -14.20
N ASP A 254 10.60 18.75 -13.73
CA ASP A 254 11.40 19.00 -12.52
C ASP A 254 12.89 18.74 -12.78
N HIS A 255 13.60 19.80 -13.10
CA HIS A 255 15.06 19.74 -13.32
C HIS A 255 15.88 19.44 -12.06
N LYS A 256 15.29 19.50 -10.87
CA LYS A 256 15.98 19.22 -9.60
C LYS A 256 15.90 17.75 -9.20
N ASP A 257 15.07 16.95 -9.86
CA ASP A 257 15.01 15.51 -9.63
C ASP A 257 16.31 14.83 -10.11
N GLU A 258 17.25 14.69 -9.17
CA GLU A 258 18.56 14.09 -9.44
C GLU A 258 18.46 12.59 -9.75
N ALA A 259 17.52 11.88 -9.14
CA ALA A 259 17.33 10.46 -9.35
C ALA A 259 16.85 10.18 -10.79
N SER A 260 15.80 10.87 -11.24
CA SER A 260 15.31 10.76 -12.62
C SER A 260 16.38 11.17 -13.63
N ARG A 261 17.15 12.24 -13.35
CA ARG A 261 18.23 12.70 -14.23
C ARG A 261 19.36 11.67 -14.33
N LYS A 262 19.78 11.07 -13.20
CA LYS A 262 20.79 10.01 -13.17
C LYS A 262 20.33 8.79 -13.98
N ASN A 263 19.11 8.32 -13.75
CA ASN A 263 18.54 7.19 -14.46
C ASN A 263 18.40 7.47 -15.95
N LEU A 264 17.99 8.69 -16.34
CA LEU A 264 17.91 9.12 -17.74
C LEU A 264 19.29 9.08 -18.42
N ASN A 265 20.32 9.66 -17.79
CA ASN A 265 21.68 9.66 -18.32
C ASN A 265 22.21 8.22 -18.47
N THR A 266 22.01 7.38 -17.46
CA THR A 266 22.46 5.99 -17.50
C THR A 266 21.70 5.20 -18.58
N ALA A 267 20.38 5.37 -18.71
CA ALA A 267 19.59 4.73 -19.74
C ALA A 267 20.05 5.13 -21.17
N ASN A 268 20.35 6.41 -21.38
CA ASN A 268 20.91 6.89 -22.64
C ASN A 268 22.27 6.28 -22.94
N LEU A 269 23.18 6.23 -21.96
CA LEU A 269 24.49 5.57 -22.10
C LEU A 269 24.35 4.08 -22.47
N ILE A 270 23.41 3.36 -21.83
CA ILE A 270 23.11 1.96 -22.17
C ILE A 270 22.64 1.86 -23.62
N LEU A 271 21.70 2.72 -24.02
CA LEU A 271 21.18 2.72 -25.39
C LEU A 271 22.24 3.06 -26.45
N GLU A 272 23.22 3.89 -26.12
CA GLU A 272 24.31 4.29 -27.00
C GLU A 272 25.45 3.27 -27.03
N SER A 273 25.72 2.61 -25.90
CA SER A 273 26.88 1.74 -25.73
C SER A 273 26.60 0.28 -26.06
N ASN A 274 25.34 -0.19 -25.96
CA ASN A 274 24.98 -1.59 -26.21
C ASN A 274 25.13 -1.97 -27.70
N PRO A 275 26.12 -2.84 -28.07
CA PRO A 275 26.35 -3.26 -29.46
C PRO A 275 25.32 -4.26 -29.99
N PHE A 276 24.58 -4.94 -29.11
CA PHE A 276 23.66 -6.01 -29.48
C PHE A 276 22.23 -5.52 -29.72
N ARG A 277 21.99 -4.22 -29.69
CA ARG A 277 20.65 -3.68 -29.99
C ARG A 277 20.22 -3.97 -31.43
N PRO A 278 18.92 -4.23 -31.64
CA PRO A 278 18.37 -4.32 -32.99
C PRO A 278 18.66 -3.07 -33.82
N ASN A 279 18.92 -3.25 -35.10
CA ASN A 279 19.17 -2.17 -36.08
C ASN A 279 20.45 -1.34 -35.88
N VAL A 280 21.43 -1.88 -35.16
CA VAL A 280 22.77 -1.27 -35.10
C VAL A 280 23.58 -1.77 -36.31
N SER A 281 24.13 -0.83 -37.10
CA SER A 281 24.97 -1.18 -38.25
C SER A 281 26.26 -1.89 -37.80
N LEU A 282 26.87 -2.70 -38.68
CA LEU A 282 28.11 -3.40 -38.37
C LEU A 282 29.25 -2.42 -37.97
N SER A 283 29.35 -1.29 -38.63
CA SER A 283 30.34 -0.27 -38.32
C SER A 283 30.11 0.36 -36.94
N GLU A 284 28.86 0.63 -36.60
CA GLU A 284 28.49 1.16 -35.30
C GLU A 284 28.68 0.12 -34.19
N ARG A 285 28.31 -1.13 -34.42
CA ARG A 285 28.54 -2.23 -33.49
C ARG A 285 30.04 -2.37 -33.19
N ARG A 286 30.87 -2.40 -34.20
CA ARG A 286 32.31 -2.42 -34.07
C ARG A 286 32.82 -1.26 -33.21
N ARG A 287 32.34 -0.04 -33.48
CA ARG A 287 32.74 1.16 -32.71
C ARG A 287 32.37 1.02 -31.22
N ARG A 288 31.18 0.53 -30.93
CA ARG A 288 30.68 0.31 -29.56
C ARG A 288 31.48 -0.72 -28.81
N VAL A 289 31.76 -1.86 -29.42
CA VAL A 289 32.64 -2.91 -28.85
C VAL A 289 34.04 -2.38 -28.55
N GLN A 290 34.64 -1.62 -29.48
CA GLN A 290 35.96 -1.02 -29.28
C GLN A 290 35.98 0.03 -28.17
N ASN A 291 34.88 0.82 -28.04
CA ASN A 291 34.75 1.81 -26.98
C ASN A 291 34.58 1.14 -25.61
N ALA A 292 33.71 0.14 -25.53
CA ALA A 292 33.49 -0.65 -24.31
C ALA A 292 34.80 -1.32 -23.84
N PHE A 293 35.52 -1.95 -24.76
CA PHE A 293 36.83 -2.57 -24.44
C PHE A 293 37.82 -1.56 -23.90
N ARG A 294 37.90 -0.35 -24.50
CA ARG A 294 38.81 0.71 -24.00
C ARG A 294 38.43 1.19 -22.59
N ALA A 295 37.14 1.35 -22.32
CA ALA A 295 36.65 1.74 -21.01
C ALA A 295 36.99 0.67 -19.96
N ALA A 296 36.65 -0.59 -20.22
CA ALA A 296 36.97 -1.70 -19.33
C ALA A 296 38.47 -1.88 -19.09
N SER A 297 39.34 -1.72 -20.13
CA SER A 297 40.79 -1.76 -19.98
C SER A 297 41.31 -0.62 -19.09
N ALA A 298 40.78 0.60 -19.25
CA ALA A 298 41.15 1.72 -18.39
C ALA A 298 40.71 1.45 -16.93
N ARG A 299 39.51 0.95 -16.72
CA ARG A 299 38.96 0.57 -15.41
C ARG A 299 39.81 -0.51 -14.73
N LEU A 300 40.18 -1.56 -15.45
CA LEU A 300 41.03 -2.63 -14.95
C LEU A 300 42.40 -2.08 -14.48
N ASN A 301 43.02 -1.19 -15.25
CA ASN A 301 44.29 -0.55 -14.88
C ASN A 301 44.15 0.34 -13.63
N GLU A 302 43.11 1.14 -13.53
CA GLU A 302 42.84 1.97 -12.35
C GLU A 302 42.65 1.13 -11.08
N CYS A 303 41.89 0.01 -11.18
CA CYS A 303 41.67 -0.88 -10.07
C CYS A 303 42.97 -1.51 -9.53
N THR A 304 43.90 -1.84 -10.38
CA THR A 304 45.20 -2.42 -9.96
C THR A 304 46.10 -1.40 -9.31
N HIS A 305 46.12 -0.15 -9.79
CA HIS A 305 46.91 0.91 -9.15
C HIS A 305 46.41 1.20 -7.73
N THR A 306 45.10 1.21 -7.51
CA THR A 306 44.51 1.44 -6.18
C THR A 306 44.69 0.25 -5.23
N ARG A 307 44.76 -1.01 -5.73
CA ARG A 307 45.03 -2.20 -4.92
C ARG A 307 46.50 -2.42 -4.57
N GLY A 308 47.43 -1.98 -5.41
CA GLY A 308 48.84 -2.09 -5.13
C GLY A 308 49.32 -1.33 -3.89
N GLU A 309 48.46 -0.42 -3.36
CA GLU A 309 48.70 0.29 -2.10
C GLU A 309 48.11 -0.40 -0.87
N SER A 310 47.25 -1.45 -1.03
CA SER A 310 46.60 -2.20 0.07
C SER A 310 46.88 -3.70 -0.07
N THR A 311 47.91 -4.18 0.62
CA THR A 311 48.33 -5.58 0.71
C THR A 311 47.26 -6.49 1.33
N GLY A 312 46.86 -7.59 0.66
CA GLY A 312 46.41 -8.82 1.29
C GLY A 312 45.07 -9.42 0.90
N SER A 313 44.95 -10.04 -0.30
CA SER A 313 44.01 -11.16 -0.50
C SER A 313 44.43 -11.98 -1.72
N SER A 314 44.89 -13.21 -1.52
CA SER A 314 45.55 -14.06 -2.54
C SER A 314 44.59 -14.62 -3.63
N THR A 315 43.28 -14.61 -3.43
CA THR A 315 42.32 -15.14 -4.42
C THR A 315 41.88 -14.08 -5.45
N ALA A 316 41.81 -12.82 -5.05
CA ALA A 316 41.47 -11.70 -5.94
C ALA A 316 42.63 -11.34 -6.92
N GLU A 317 43.88 -11.58 -6.54
CA GLU A 317 45.05 -11.39 -7.42
C GLU A 317 44.99 -12.34 -8.62
N SER A 318 44.62 -13.60 -8.43
CA SER A 318 44.56 -14.60 -9.51
C SER A 318 43.48 -14.32 -10.55
N SER A 319 42.39 -13.66 -10.20
CA SER A 319 41.30 -13.29 -11.14
C SER A 319 41.68 -12.09 -12.01
N VAL A 320 42.32 -11.09 -11.43
CA VAL A 320 42.75 -9.88 -12.12
C VAL A 320 43.91 -10.19 -13.09
N ASP A 321 44.86 -11.06 -12.73
CA ASP A 321 45.94 -11.51 -13.61
C ASP A 321 45.42 -12.27 -14.85
N LYS A 322 44.35 -13.05 -14.69
CA LYS A 322 43.69 -13.69 -15.83
C LYS A 322 43.08 -12.66 -16.78
N LEU A 323 42.43 -11.62 -16.23
CA LEU A 323 41.83 -10.54 -17.02
C LEU A 323 42.89 -9.79 -17.83
N TYR A 324 44.08 -9.54 -17.26
CA TYR A 324 45.20 -8.93 -18.02
C TYR A 324 45.71 -9.79 -19.17
N THR A 325 45.80 -11.09 -18.94
CA THR A 325 46.18 -12.04 -20.01
C THR A 325 45.16 -12.03 -21.13
N GLN A 326 43.87 -12.04 -20.80
CA GLN A 326 42.77 -11.93 -21.75
C GLN A 326 42.79 -10.61 -22.51
N GLU A 327 42.96 -9.47 -21.79
CA GLU A 327 43.07 -8.13 -22.39
C GLU A 327 44.10 -8.10 -23.49
N THR A 328 45.31 -8.58 -23.19
CA THR A 328 46.45 -8.55 -24.12
C THR A 328 46.11 -9.35 -25.38
N GLY A 329 45.52 -10.53 -25.25
CA GLY A 329 45.09 -11.38 -26.37
C GLY A 329 43.97 -10.75 -27.23
N LEU A 330 43.00 -10.11 -26.61
CA LEU A 330 41.93 -9.43 -27.32
C LEU A 330 42.37 -8.13 -28.00
N LYS A 331 43.25 -7.36 -27.38
CA LYS A 331 43.77 -6.10 -27.89
C LYS A 331 44.51 -6.25 -29.24
N LEU A 332 45.24 -7.34 -29.42
CA LEU A 332 45.94 -7.64 -30.68
C LEU A 332 44.91 -7.93 -31.80
N LYS A 333 43.88 -8.68 -31.51
CA LYS A 333 42.84 -9.08 -32.49
C LYS A 333 41.89 -7.94 -32.85
N LEU A 334 41.60 -7.03 -31.92
CA LEU A 334 40.75 -5.85 -32.14
C LEU A 334 41.26 -4.87 -33.18
N ARG A 335 42.56 -4.90 -33.48
CA ARG A 335 43.20 -4.11 -34.56
C ARG A 335 43.05 -4.70 -35.94
N GLY A 336 42.64 -5.98 -36.06
CA GLY A 336 42.50 -6.70 -37.29
C GLY A 336 41.03 -6.82 -37.77
N ARG A 337 40.82 -7.67 -38.81
CA ARG A 337 39.48 -7.98 -39.36
C ARG A 337 38.61 -8.82 -38.42
N ALA A 338 39.21 -9.44 -37.42
CA ALA A 338 38.45 -10.25 -36.43
C ALA A 338 37.35 -9.48 -35.70
N VAL A 339 37.49 -8.14 -35.61
CA VAL A 339 36.48 -7.29 -34.97
C VAL A 339 35.15 -7.23 -35.72
N ASP A 340 35.07 -7.71 -36.95
CA ASP A 340 33.86 -7.80 -37.76
C ASP A 340 33.13 -9.15 -37.55
N ASP A 341 33.76 -10.09 -36.85
CA ASP A 341 33.17 -11.39 -36.50
C ASP A 341 32.27 -11.25 -35.25
N ALA A 342 31.04 -11.74 -35.33
CA ALA A 342 30.04 -11.65 -34.26
C ALA A 342 30.49 -12.41 -33.00
N ASP A 343 31.02 -13.63 -33.14
CA ASP A 343 31.49 -14.45 -32.02
C ASP A 343 32.67 -13.79 -31.30
N PHE A 344 33.52 -13.08 -32.06
CA PHE A 344 34.61 -12.34 -31.49
C PHE A 344 34.11 -11.10 -30.73
N GLN A 345 33.11 -10.39 -31.26
CA GLN A 345 32.50 -9.28 -30.59
C GLN A 345 31.86 -9.69 -29.26
N GLU A 346 31.20 -10.87 -29.23
CA GLU A 346 30.65 -11.43 -28.00
C GLU A 346 31.76 -11.69 -26.96
N LYS A 347 32.83 -12.36 -27.34
CA LYS A 347 33.97 -12.60 -26.44
C LYS A 347 34.61 -11.34 -25.90
N VAL A 348 34.66 -10.28 -26.69
CA VAL A 348 35.13 -8.97 -26.21
C VAL A 348 34.17 -8.39 -25.20
N MET A 349 32.88 -8.47 -25.43
CA MET A 349 31.88 -7.95 -24.49
C MET A 349 31.79 -8.79 -23.23
N ASP A 350 31.95 -10.10 -23.29
CA ASP A 350 32.04 -10.97 -22.11
C ASP A 350 33.22 -10.56 -21.22
N PHE A 351 34.37 -10.29 -21.83
CA PHE A 351 35.51 -9.72 -21.10
C PHE A 351 35.16 -8.37 -20.46
N VAL A 352 34.50 -7.47 -21.20
CA VAL A 352 34.08 -6.16 -20.66
C VAL A 352 33.18 -6.34 -19.44
N PHE A 353 32.19 -7.21 -19.52
CA PHE A 353 31.25 -7.45 -18.41
C PHE A 353 31.94 -8.08 -17.20
N GLU A 354 32.86 -9.01 -17.42
CA GLU A 354 33.65 -9.60 -16.34
C GLU A 354 34.54 -8.57 -15.65
N VAL A 355 35.18 -7.66 -16.42
CA VAL A 355 35.94 -6.55 -15.84
C VAL A 355 35.07 -5.63 -14.99
N GLU A 356 33.90 -5.20 -15.50
CA GLU A 356 33.01 -4.31 -14.77
C GLU A 356 32.48 -4.96 -13.47
N GLU A 357 32.18 -6.26 -13.49
CA GLU A 357 31.75 -7.00 -12.32
C GLU A 357 32.86 -7.15 -11.28
N GLN A 358 34.07 -7.55 -11.69
CA GLN A 358 35.20 -7.75 -10.79
C GLN A 358 35.75 -6.45 -10.23
N THR A 359 35.59 -5.32 -10.95
CA THR A 359 36.05 -4.00 -10.55
C THR A 359 34.95 -3.11 -9.94
N ALA A 360 33.74 -3.61 -9.76
CA ALA A 360 32.59 -2.85 -9.24
C ALA A 360 32.89 -2.11 -7.90
N ASN A 361 33.74 -2.70 -7.06
CA ASN A 361 34.14 -2.16 -5.76
C ASN A 361 35.46 -1.38 -5.80
N CYS A 362 36.04 -1.14 -6.97
CA CYS A 362 37.30 -0.40 -7.14
C CYS A 362 37.00 1.06 -7.48
N GLY A 363 37.33 1.99 -6.58
CA GLY A 363 37.16 3.42 -6.81
C GLY A 363 35.70 3.83 -7.09
N SER A 364 35.54 4.95 -7.81
CA SER A 364 34.21 5.43 -8.20
C SER A 364 33.93 5.08 -9.67
N PRO A 365 32.97 4.18 -9.98
CA PRO A 365 32.65 3.84 -11.37
C PRO A 365 32.12 5.06 -12.13
N THR A 366 32.52 5.23 -13.38
CA THR A 366 31.96 6.24 -14.27
C THR A 366 30.54 5.87 -14.70
N GLY A 367 29.78 6.80 -15.28
CA GLY A 367 28.46 6.50 -15.84
C GLY A 367 28.51 5.41 -16.93
N LEU A 368 29.59 5.35 -17.69
CA LEU A 368 29.81 4.32 -18.73
C LEU A 368 30.05 2.94 -18.11
N ASP A 369 30.87 2.84 -17.06
CA ASP A 369 31.11 1.59 -16.34
C ASP A 369 29.78 1.03 -15.78
N GLN A 370 28.97 1.89 -15.16
CA GLN A 370 27.63 1.51 -14.68
C GLN A 370 26.72 1.02 -15.83
N ALA A 371 26.76 1.70 -16.97
CA ALA A 371 25.97 1.30 -18.14
C ALA A 371 26.41 -0.05 -18.68
N LEU A 372 27.73 -0.31 -18.80
CA LEU A 372 28.28 -1.58 -19.26
C LEU A 372 27.93 -2.73 -18.31
N LEU A 373 28.04 -2.51 -16.99
CA LEU A 373 27.63 -3.49 -15.99
C LEU A 373 26.14 -3.87 -16.13
N LEU A 374 25.26 -2.88 -16.32
CA LEU A 374 23.83 -3.12 -16.51
C LEU A 374 23.49 -3.82 -17.83
N ILE A 375 24.26 -3.56 -18.90
CA ILE A 375 24.12 -4.30 -20.17
C ILE A 375 24.44 -5.78 -19.96
N GLY A 376 25.52 -6.11 -19.24
CA GLY A 376 25.91 -7.48 -18.92
C GLY A 376 24.84 -8.23 -18.13
N ARG A 377 24.37 -7.66 -17.03
CA ARG A 377 23.33 -8.25 -16.15
C ARG A 377 22.01 -8.50 -16.87
N ASN A 378 21.59 -7.60 -17.75
CA ASN A 378 20.32 -7.76 -18.49
C ASN A 378 20.41 -8.79 -19.62
N ARG A 379 21.60 -9.09 -20.13
CA ARG A 379 21.79 -10.17 -21.10
C ARG A 379 21.56 -11.52 -20.47
N GLU A 380 22.08 -11.75 -19.26
CA GLU A 380 21.85 -12.98 -18.50
C GLU A 380 20.37 -13.18 -18.09
N GLY A 381 19.66 -12.08 -17.83
CA GLY A 381 18.23 -12.08 -17.52
C GLY A 381 17.31 -12.38 -18.72
N ALA A 382 17.76 -12.08 -19.93
CA ALA A 382 16.99 -12.30 -21.16
C ALA A 382 17.09 -13.77 -21.68
N GLU A 383 18.03 -14.53 -21.15
CA GLU A 383 18.22 -15.96 -21.46
C GLU A 383 17.48 -16.90 -20.48
N ARG A 384 16.79 -16.38 -19.48
CA ARG A 384 15.92 -17.10 -18.53
C ARG A 384 14.46 -16.78 -18.77
#